data_faeeacbb57362ab00f29dfe17a67fb3a
#
_entry.id   faeeacbb57362ab00f29dfe17a67fb3a
#
_cell.length_a   1.000
_cell.length_b   1.000
_cell.length_c   1.000
_cell.angle_alpha   90.00
_cell.angle_beta   90.00
_cell.angle_gamma   90.00
#
_symmetry.space_group_name_H-M   'P 1'
#
loop_
_entity.id
_entity.type
_entity.pdbx_description
1 polymer ?
#
loop_
_entity_poly.entity_id
_entity_poly.type
_entity_poly.pdbx_seq_one_letter_code
_entity_poly.pdbx_strand_id
1 'polypeptide(L)' 'MNKKEKTYTVVVHEVGKEDQIREHVDQLSASMLPTEFEMAFPEKFADGTMWVELILEK' A
#
# COMPACT_ATOMS: atom_id res chain seq x y z
N MET A 1 12.99 -1.78 24.24
CA MET A 1 12.63 -2.05 23.68
C MET A 1 12.29 -2.48 22.87
N ASN A 2 12.11 -2.91 22.65
CA ASN A 2 11.73 -3.36 21.84
C ASN A 2 10.98 -3.72 21.37
N LYS A 3 10.96 -3.28 21.20
CA LYS A 3 9.96 -3.86 20.83
C LYS A 3 9.88 -4.24 19.46
N LYS A 4 9.21 -5.07 19.10
CA LYS A 4 9.06 -5.42 17.75
C LYS A 4 8.02 -4.60 17.13
N GLU A 5 8.39 -3.77 16.17
CA GLU A 5 7.42 -3.03 15.41
C GLU A 5 6.94 -3.88 14.27
N LYS A 6 5.66 -3.78 13.98
CA LYS A 6 5.10 -4.45 12.82
C LYS A 6 5.44 -3.68 11.57
N THR A 7 5.89 -4.40 10.56
CA THR A 7 6.13 -3.82 9.25
C THR A 7 5.28 -4.52 8.21
N TYR A 8 5.10 -3.86 7.10
CA TYR A 8 4.20 -4.34 6.05
C TYR A 8 4.88 -4.27 4.70
N THR A 9 4.49 -5.19 3.83
CA THR A 9 4.77 -5.06 2.40
C THR A 9 3.54 -4.42 1.78
N VAL A 10 3.74 -3.33 1.08
CA VAL A 10 2.66 -2.59 0.42
C VAL A 10 2.78 -2.84 -1.07
N VAL A 11 1.71 -3.33 -1.67
CA VAL A 11 1.68 -3.61 -3.11
C VAL A 11 0.62 -2.72 -3.73
N VAL A 12 1.03 -1.92 -4.70
CA VAL A 12 0.10 -1.08 -5.46
C VAL A 12 -0.12 -1.76 -6.80
N HIS A 13 -1.37 -2.10 -7.04
CA HIS A 13 -1.79 -2.79 -8.27
C HIS A 13 -2.45 -1.81 -9.21
N GLU A 14 -2.12 -1.92 -10.48
CA GLU A 14 -2.80 -1.12 -11.51
C GLU A 14 -2.96 -1.99 -12.74
N VAL A 15 -4.17 -2.05 -13.28
CA VAL A 15 -4.46 -2.87 -14.44
C VAL A 15 -3.58 -2.43 -15.61
N GLY A 16 -2.92 -3.40 -16.24
CA GLY A 16 -2.05 -3.15 -17.37
C GLY A 16 -0.65 -2.70 -17.04
N LYS A 17 -0.32 -2.62 -15.74
CA LYS A 17 1.01 -2.20 -15.31
C LYS A 17 1.54 -3.16 -14.27
N GLU A 18 2.86 -3.14 -14.10
CA GLU A 18 3.50 -3.98 -13.10
C GLU A 18 3.20 -3.45 -11.71
N ASP A 19 3.12 -4.37 -10.75
CA ASP A 19 2.90 -3.98 -9.36
C ASP A 19 4.07 -3.16 -8.86
N GLN A 20 3.76 -2.18 -8.03
CA GLN A 20 4.77 -1.44 -7.27
C GLN A 20 4.81 -2.04 -5.88
N ILE A 21 5.99 -2.47 -5.46
CA ILE A 21 6.14 -3.18 -4.19
C ILE A 21 7.08 -2.40 -3.29
N ARG A 22 6.65 -2.17 -2.06
CA ARG A 22 7.48 -1.54 -1.04
C ARG A 22 7.49 -2.44 0.18
N GLU A 23 8.68 -2.83 0.59
CA GLU A 23 8.84 -3.74 1.71
C GLU A 23 9.26 -2.98 2.95
N HIS A 24 8.99 -3.58 4.10
CA HIS A 24 9.46 -3.07 5.40
C HIS A 24 8.92 -1.68 5.70
N VAL A 25 7.65 -1.49 5.38
CA VAL A 25 6.98 -0.21 5.63
C VAL A 25 6.38 -0.26 7.03
N ASP A 26 6.63 0.77 7.83
CA ASP A 26 6.10 0.80 9.19
C ASP A 26 4.57 0.91 9.16
N GLN A 27 3.97 0.56 10.31
CA GLN A 27 2.52 0.44 10.36
C GLN A 27 1.82 1.75 10.03
N LEU A 28 2.33 2.86 10.56
CA LEU A 28 1.69 4.15 10.31
C LEU A 28 1.72 4.52 8.83
N SER A 29 2.91 4.41 8.21
CA SER A 29 3.03 4.72 6.79
C SER A 29 2.19 3.78 5.94
N ALA A 30 2.18 2.49 6.28
CA ALA A 30 1.39 1.51 5.54
C ALA A 30 -0.08 1.86 5.59
N SER A 31 -0.58 2.29 6.76
CA SER A 31 -2.00 2.59 6.89
C SER A 31 -2.40 3.85 6.12
N MET A 32 -1.44 4.74 5.85
CA MET A 32 -1.72 5.99 5.15
C MET A 32 -1.59 5.87 3.65
N LEU A 33 -0.81 4.90 3.16
CA LEU A 33 -0.54 4.80 1.72
C LEU A 33 -1.79 4.59 0.87
N PRO A 34 -2.76 3.73 1.27
CA PRO A 34 -3.96 3.59 0.44
C PRO A 34 -4.69 4.91 0.25
N THR A 35 -4.82 5.69 1.32
CA THR A 35 -5.49 6.99 1.22
C THR A 35 -4.70 7.94 0.34
N GLU A 36 -3.38 7.95 0.47
CA GLU A 36 -2.55 8.83 -0.35
C GLU A 36 -2.70 8.50 -1.83
N PHE A 37 -2.69 7.21 -2.17
CA PHE A 37 -2.86 6.81 -3.56
C PHE A 37 -4.25 7.13 -4.07
N GLU A 38 -5.26 6.94 -3.22
CA GLU A 38 -6.62 7.27 -3.63
C GLU A 38 -6.76 8.76 -3.90
N MET A 39 -6.13 9.60 -3.09
CA MET A 39 -6.19 11.04 -3.29
C MET A 39 -5.44 11.46 -4.55
N ALA A 40 -4.34 10.76 -4.86
CA ALA A 40 -3.56 11.08 -6.05
C ALA A 40 -4.22 10.58 -7.34
N PHE A 41 -4.96 9.47 -7.26
CA PHE A 41 -5.54 8.84 -8.44
C PHE A 41 -6.99 8.46 -8.18
N PRO A 42 -7.85 9.46 -7.88
CA PRO A 42 -9.22 9.13 -7.46
C PRO A 42 -10.02 8.40 -8.52
N GLU A 43 -9.80 8.70 -9.79
CA GLU A 43 -10.59 8.04 -10.84
C GLU A 43 -10.22 6.58 -10.98
N LYS A 44 -8.95 6.25 -10.81
CA LYS A 44 -8.52 4.85 -10.91
C LYS A 44 -9.05 4.02 -9.76
N PHE A 45 -9.12 4.61 -8.58
CA PHE A 45 -9.71 3.90 -7.45
C PHE A 45 -11.22 3.74 -7.63
N ALA A 46 -11.86 4.76 -8.17
CA ALA A 46 -13.31 4.72 -8.38
C ALA A 46 -13.70 3.66 -9.40
N ASP A 47 -12.91 3.50 -10.47
CA ASP A 47 -13.27 2.52 -11.51
C ASP A 47 -12.63 1.15 -11.27
N GLY A 48 -11.87 0.99 -10.18
CA GLY A 48 -11.32 -0.30 -9.81
C GLY A 48 -10.06 -0.71 -10.55
N THR A 49 -9.44 0.21 -11.29
CA THR A 49 -8.23 -0.14 -12.05
C THR A 49 -6.96 0.00 -11.21
N MET A 50 -7.06 0.55 -10.02
CA MET A 50 -5.92 0.66 -9.11
C MET A 50 -6.38 0.33 -7.70
N TRP A 51 -5.58 -0.46 -6.97
CA TRP A 51 -5.88 -0.74 -5.56
C TRP A 51 -4.58 -1.03 -4.84
N VAL A 52 -4.63 -0.95 -3.51
CA VAL A 52 -3.44 -1.12 -2.66
C VAL A 52 -3.69 -2.29 -1.74
N GLU A 53 -2.70 -3.15 -1.63
CA GLU A 53 -2.74 -4.32 -0.76
C GLU A 53 -1.70 -4.16 0.35
N LEU A 54 -2.10 -4.43 1.59
CA LEU A 54 -1.20 -4.40 2.74
C LEU A 54 -0.99 -5.82 3.23
N ILE A 55 0.25 -6.25 3.31
CA ILE A 55 0.60 -7.60 3.76
C ILE A 55 1.47 -7.48 4.99
N LEU A 56 0.99 -8.03 6.10
CA LEU A 56 1.76 -7.99 7.35
C LEU A 56 2.97 -8.91 7.21
N GLU A 57 4.13 -8.36 7.48
CA GLU A 57 5.37 -9.12 7.50
C GLU A 57 5.56 -9.78 8.85
N LYS A 58 6.21 -10.89 8.85
CA LYS A 58 6.49 -11.60 10.11
C LYS A 58 7.93 -11.50 10.50
#